data_9f7e47b38c8d06b07dba95ceb04cd6c0
#
_entry.id   9f7e47b38c8d06b07dba95ceb04cd6c0
#
_cell.length_a   1.000
_cell.length_b   1.000
_cell.length_c   1.000
_cell.angle_alpha   90.00
_cell.angle_beta   90.00
_cell.angle_gamma   90.00
#
_symmetry.space_group_name_H-M   'P 1'
#
loop_
_entity.id
_entity.type
_entity.pdbx_description
1 polymer ?
#
loop_
_entity_poly.entity_id
_entity_poly.type
_entity_poly.pdbx_seq_one_letter_code
_entity_poly.pdbx_strand_id
1 'polypeptide(L)'
;MNKRQQLLALHSLIPWPWNRLRPIFDYLTSSHPFPTEIPNIPNVVLQKWPEASTFPFDLYYEQHTITPITIFDTSYPVRLKELHDPPAVIYIKGHAELLQKRTMAIIGSRKATSYSKECIAQFMPYFKEQNWGICSGMAVGADTMAHEAALSHDVSTVAVLGSGFQFIYPPSNRKLFERLVNHHLVISEYPPHTAISLHQFIARNRIISALSDGLLVTEAEKKSGTMSTVEFSLDLGKEVFTVPGRIDSPLSAGPHFLLQQGAQLLHSIEDLHHILGAQKNFVR
;
A
#
# COMPACT_ATOMS: atom_id res chain seq x y z
N MET A 1 17.21 4.74 -25.01
CA MET A 1 16.54 4.70 -23.69
C MET A 1 16.64 3.29 -23.13
N ASN A 2 16.92 3.11 -21.84
CA ASN A 2 16.92 1.79 -21.22
C ASN A 2 15.49 1.35 -20.87
N LYS A 3 15.30 0.04 -20.57
CA LYS A 3 13.97 -0.53 -20.27
C LYS A 3 13.26 0.18 -19.10
N ARG A 4 14.00 0.62 -18.08
CA ARG A 4 13.45 1.33 -16.94
C ARG A 4 12.83 2.67 -17.36
N GLN A 5 13.54 3.46 -18.14
CA GLN A 5 13.04 4.75 -18.64
C GLN A 5 11.84 4.57 -19.58
N GLN A 6 11.86 3.55 -20.44
CA GLN A 6 10.72 3.22 -21.30
C GLN A 6 9.48 2.84 -20.48
N LEU A 7 9.67 2.08 -19.39
CA LEU A 7 8.55 1.75 -18.50
C LEU A 7 8.00 2.99 -17.77
N LEU A 8 8.87 3.89 -17.29
CA LEU A 8 8.43 5.15 -16.69
C LEU A 8 7.62 6.00 -17.67
N ALA A 9 8.06 6.08 -18.92
CA ALA A 9 7.35 6.78 -20.00
C ALA A 9 5.96 6.18 -20.23
N LEU A 10 5.88 4.86 -20.43
CA LEU A 10 4.59 4.19 -20.64
C LEU A 10 3.66 4.34 -19.44
N HIS A 11 4.18 4.12 -18.23
CA HIS A 11 3.40 4.21 -17.00
C HIS A 11 2.90 5.64 -16.70
N SER A 12 3.63 6.68 -17.14
CA SER A 12 3.18 8.07 -17.03
C SER A 12 1.94 8.36 -17.87
N LEU A 13 1.74 7.63 -18.97
CA LEU A 13 0.59 7.78 -19.85
C LEU A 13 -0.59 6.92 -19.39
N ILE A 14 -0.32 5.70 -18.94
CA ILE A 14 -1.32 4.72 -18.49
C ILE A 14 -0.82 4.00 -17.23
N PRO A 15 -1.21 4.44 -16.03
CA PRO A 15 -0.72 3.87 -14.78
C PRO A 15 -1.43 2.54 -14.44
N TRP A 16 -1.20 1.55 -15.28
CA TRP A 16 -1.74 0.21 -15.10
C TRP A 16 -0.74 -0.72 -14.39
N PRO A 17 -1.24 -1.79 -13.73
CA PRO A 17 -0.41 -2.86 -13.20
C PRO A 17 0.40 -3.55 -14.29
N TRP A 18 1.50 -4.19 -13.90
CA TRP A 18 2.47 -4.77 -14.84
C TRP A 18 1.85 -5.77 -15.81
N ASN A 19 0.98 -6.66 -15.36
CA ASN A 19 0.37 -7.67 -16.21
C ASN A 19 -0.43 -7.08 -17.38
N ARG A 20 -1.01 -5.90 -17.19
CA ARG A 20 -1.73 -5.17 -18.25
C ARG A 20 -0.81 -4.32 -19.12
N LEU A 21 0.28 -3.78 -18.55
CA LEU A 21 1.25 -2.98 -19.28
C LEU A 21 2.22 -3.81 -20.11
N ARG A 22 2.58 -5.00 -19.65
CA ARG A 22 3.62 -5.83 -20.26
C ARG A 22 3.42 -6.07 -21.76
N PRO A 23 2.26 -6.47 -22.28
CA PRO A 23 2.07 -6.68 -23.71
C PRO A 23 2.34 -5.41 -24.53
N ILE A 24 1.89 -4.24 -24.04
CA ILE A 24 2.11 -2.95 -24.70
C ILE A 24 3.59 -2.56 -24.62
N PHE A 25 4.20 -2.75 -23.46
CA PHE A 25 5.62 -2.48 -23.24
C PHE A 25 6.49 -3.32 -24.17
N ASP A 26 6.26 -4.63 -24.24
CA ASP A 26 7.00 -5.55 -25.10
C ASP A 26 6.83 -5.16 -26.58
N TYR A 27 5.62 -4.77 -27.00
CA TYR A 27 5.35 -4.28 -28.35
C TYR A 27 6.14 -3.01 -28.69
N LEU A 28 6.08 -1.98 -27.81
CA LEU A 28 6.73 -0.69 -28.05
C LEU A 28 8.25 -0.73 -27.97
N THR A 29 8.81 -1.73 -27.29
CA THR A 29 10.26 -1.85 -27.05
C THR A 29 10.92 -2.96 -27.87
N SER A 30 10.15 -3.73 -28.62
CA SER A 30 10.64 -4.83 -29.45
C SER A 30 11.41 -4.29 -30.65
N SER A 31 12.57 -4.91 -30.92
CA SER A 31 13.35 -4.67 -32.13
C SER A 31 12.86 -5.47 -33.36
N HIS A 32 11.85 -6.33 -33.16
CA HIS A 32 11.30 -7.16 -34.23
C HIS A 32 10.21 -6.41 -34.99
N PRO A 33 10.27 -6.41 -36.35
CA PRO A 33 9.34 -5.65 -37.18
C PRO A 33 7.86 -6.16 -37.13
N PHE A 34 7.62 -7.37 -36.61
CA PHE A 34 6.29 -7.99 -36.58
C PHE A 34 6.12 -8.81 -35.30
N PRO A 35 5.58 -8.24 -34.23
CA PRO A 35 5.09 -9.05 -33.12
C PRO A 35 3.91 -9.91 -33.61
N THR A 36 3.82 -11.13 -33.11
CA THR A 36 2.78 -12.12 -33.48
C THR A 36 1.35 -11.65 -33.16
N GLU A 37 1.21 -10.75 -32.19
CA GLU A 37 -0.07 -10.13 -31.83
C GLU A 37 0.13 -8.64 -31.52
N ILE A 38 -0.73 -7.79 -32.10
CA ILE A 38 -0.77 -6.36 -31.79
C ILE A 38 -1.68 -6.18 -30.57
N PRO A 39 -1.15 -5.76 -29.41
CA PRO A 39 -2.00 -5.53 -28.24
C PRO A 39 -2.95 -4.36 -28.49
N ASN A 40 -4.09 -4.35 -27.79
CA ASN A 40 -4.98 -3.20 -27.78
C ASN A 40 -4.30 -2.01 -27.07
N ILE A 41 -3.70 -1.12 -27.85
CA ILE A 41 -2.96 0.04 -27.35
C ILE A 41 -3.91 1.24 -27.23
N PRO A 42 -4.06 1.83 -26.03
CA PRO A 42 -4.88 3.03 -25.87
C PRO A 42 -4.40 4.19 -26.76
N ASN A 43 -5.33 4.93 -27.34
CA ASN A 43 -5.02 6.06 -28.23
C ASN A 43 -4.06 7.09 -27.61
N VAL A 44 -4.17 7.32 -26.30
CA VAL A 44 -3.27 8.24 -25.58
C VAL A 44 -1.81 7.80 -25.67
N VAL A 45 -1.54 6.50 -25.68
CA VAL A 45 -0.18 5.97 -25.84
C VAL A 45 0.30 6.21 -27.27
N LEU A 46 -0.51 5.85 -28.27
CA LEU A 46 -0.15 6.05 -29.67
C LEU A 46 0.19 7.52 -30.00
N GLN A 47 -0.58 8.46 -29.44
CA GLN A 47 -0.39 9.88 -29.68
C GLN A 47 0.79 10.50 -28.92
N LYS A 48 0.97 10.11 -27.65
CA LYS A 48 1.95 10.77 -26.74
C LYS A 48 3.24 9.99 -26.52
N TRP A 49 3.33 8.75 -27.01
CA TRP A 49 4.55 7.94 -26.85
C TRP A 49 5.83 8.62 -27.36
N PRO A 50 5.86 9.27 -28.55
CA PRO A 50 7.07 9.91 -29.03
C PRO A 50 7.61 10.98 -28.06
N GLU A 51 6.71 11.78 -27.48
CA GLU A 51 7.08 12.80 -26.51
C GLU A 51 7.48 12.18 -25.17
N ALA A 52 6.66 11.29 -24.63
CA ALA A 52 6.92 10.63 -23.36
C ALA A 52 8.23 9.83 -23.39
N SER A 53 8.54 9.15 -24.50
CA SER A 53 9.75 8.36 -24.62
C SER A 53 11.05 9.18 -24.57
N THR A 54 11.02 10.47 -24.83
CA THR A 54 12.18 11.37 -24.77
C THR A 54 12.22 12.23 -23.51
N PHE A 55 11.18 12.18 -22.69
CA PHE A 55 11.09 13.00 -21.47
C PHE A 55 12.12 12.54 -20.42
N PRO A 56 12.85 13.45 -19.76
CA PRO A 56 13.87 13.15 -18.78
C PRO A 56 13.28 12.82 -17.41
N PHE A 57 12.60 11.67 -17.27
CA PHE A 57 11.87 11.30 -16.05
C PHE A 57 12.75 11.27 -14.80
N ASP A 58 13.99 10.78 -14.90
CA ASP A 58 14.89 10.70 -13.73
C ASP A 58 15.16 12.10 -13.18
N LEU A 59 15.48 13.08 -14.02
CA LEU A 59 15.68 14.47 -13.61
C LEU A 59 14.40 15.10 -13.06
N TYR A 60 13.27 14.85 -13.71
CA TYR A 60 11.97 15.35 -13.23
C TYR A 60 11.65 14.84 -11.83
N TYR A 61 11.80 13.54 -11.57
CA TYR A 61 11.49 12.96 -10.26
C TYR A 61 12.50 13.40 -9.20
N GLU A 62 13.78 13.54 -9.53
CA GLU A 62 14.80 14.06 -8.62
C GLU A 62 14.46 15.47 -8.14
N GLN A 63 14.11 16.39 -9.05
CA GLN A 63 13.69 17.75 -8.73
C GLN A 63 12.46 17.82 -7.83
N HIS A 64 11.60 16.79 -7.83
CA HIS A 64 10.40 16.73 -7.01
C HIS A 64 10.58 15.85 -5.75
N THR A 65 11.81 15.43 -5.45
CA THR A 65 12.10 14.53 -4.31
C THR A 65 11.22 13.26 -4.36
N ILE A 66 11.09 12.66 -5.54
CA ILE A 66 10.34 11.43 -5.77
C ILE A 66 11.32 10.38 -6.27
N THR A 67 11.28 9.20 -5.72
CA THR A 67 12.06 8.06 -6.23
C THR A 67 11.11 7.07 -6.89
N PRO A 68 11.11 6.95 -8.24
CA PRO A 68 10.38 5.89 -8.91
C PRO A 68 11.17 4.58 -8.83
N ILE A 69 10.49 3.50 -8.44
CA ILE A 69 11.04 2.14 -8.43
C ILE A 69 10.20 1.30 -9.38
N THR A 70 10.81 0.82 -10.44
CA THR A 70 10.16 -0.02 -11.45
C THR A 70 10.28 -1.50 -11.09
N ILE A 71 9.43 -2.34 -11.66
CA ILE A 71 9.49 -3.81 -11.47
C ILE A 71 10.83 -4.42 -11.93
N PHE A 72 11.63 -3.69 -12.71
CA PHE A 72 12.96 -4.08 -13.18
C PHE A 72 14.08 -3.72 -12.19
N ASP A 73 13.82 -2.82 -11.25
CA ASP A 73 14.84 -2.36 -10.30
C ASP A 73 15.09 -3.41 -9.22
N THR A 74 16.33 -3.56 -8.79
CA THR A 74 16.70 -4.48 -7.71
C THR A 74 16.12 -4.08 -6.36
N SER A 75 15.82 -2.78 -6.18
CA SER A 75 15.16 -2.22 -5.00
C SER A 75 13.64 -2.42 -4.98
N TYR A 76 13.05 -3.00 -6.05
CA TYR A 76 11.61 -3.25 -6.08
C TYR A 76 11.23 -4.32 -5.04
N PRO A 77 10.25 -4.06 -4.16
CA PRO A 77 9.88 -4.98 -3.09
C PRO A 77 9.43 -6.34 -3.64
N VAL A 78 10.10 -7.42 -3.24
CA VAL A 78 9.77 -8.79 -3.69
C VAL A 78 8.32 -9.13 -3.36
N ARG A 79 7.83 -8.72 -2.19
CA ARG A 79 6.44 -8.92 -1.74
C ARG A 79 5.39 -8.37 -2.72
N LEU A 80 5.69 -7.30 -3.46
CA LEU A 80 4.77 -6.77 -4.47
C LEU A 80 4.72 -7.63 -5.73
N LYS A 81 5.75 -8.45 -6.00
CA LYS A 81 5.77 -9.41 -7.12
C LYS A 81 4.84 -10.61 -6.90
N GLU A 82 4.48 -10.87 -5.63
CA GLU A 82 3.55 -11.94 -5.24
C GLU A 82 2.08 -11.62 -5.59
N LEU A 83 1.77 -10.35 -5.85
CA LEU A 83 0.46 -9.94 -6.30
C LEU A 83 0.14 -10.52 -7.68
N HIS A 84 -1.13 -10.89 -7.90
CA HIS A 84 -1.61 -11.28 -9.22
C HIS A 84 -1.38 -10.17 -10.27
N ASP A 85 -1.55 -8.91 -9.86
CA ASP A 85 -1.35 -7.72 -10.68
C ASP A 85 -0.36 -6.74 -10.01
N PRO A 86 0.95 -7.04 -10.02
CA PRO A 86 1.95 -6.21 -9.35
C PRO A 86 2.01 -4.81 -9.96
N PRO A 87 2.25 -3.75 -9.15
CA PRO A 87 2.52 -2.42 -9.65
C PRO A 87 3.70 -2.44 -10.64
N ALA A 88 3.53 -1.88 -11.84
CA ALA A 88 4.66 -1.75 -12.77
C ALA A 88 5.73 -0.79 -12.26
N VAL A 89 5.28 0.26 -11.56
CA VAL A 89 6.10 1.30 -10.92
C VAL A 89 5.47 1.64 -9.59
N ILE A 90 6.29 1.83 -8.56
CA ILE A 90 5.93 2.52 -7.34
C ILE A 90 6.72 3.81 -7.23
N TYR A 91 6.05 4.87 -6.86
CA TYR A 91 6.66 6.18 -6.57
C TYR A 91 6.76 6.33 -5.08
N ILE A 92 7.91 6.78 -4.58
CA ILE A 92 8.13 6.93 -3.15
C ILE A 92 8.58 8.34 -2.79
N LYS A 93 8.21 8.79 -1.60
CA LYS A 93 8.73 9.96 -0.90
C LYS A 93 9.09 9.57 0.54
N GLY A 94 10.25 10.01 1.00
CA GLY A 94 10.77 9.68 2.33
C GLY A 94 11.77 8.53 2.32
N HIS A 95 11.78 7.72 3.35
CA HIS A 95 12.81 6.76 3.71
C HIS A 95 12.58 5.38 3.06
N ALA A 96 13.20 5.14 1.90
CA ALA A 96 13.03 3.93 1.09
C ALA A 96 13.39 2.63 1.83
N GLU A 97 14.34 2.68 2.77
CA GLU A 97 14.78 1.54 3.59
C GLU A 97 13.63 0.93 4.41
N LEU A 98 12.57 1.69 4.68
CA LEU A 98 11.39 1.19 5.39
C LEU A 98 10.60 0.14 4.61
N LEU A 99 10.79 0.03 3.29
CA LEU A 99 10.22 -1.06 2.47
C LEU A 99 10.77 -2.45 2.84
N GLN A 100 11.92 -2.50 3.51
CA GLN A 100 12.54 -3.76 3.92
C GLN A 100 12.12 -4.21 5.33
N LYS A 101 11.43 -3.36 6.08
CA LYS A 101 10.96 -3.70 7.42
C LYS A 101 9.77 -4.66 7.39
N ARG A 102 9.68 -5.47 8.43
CA ARG A 102 8.43 -6.16 8.75
C ARG A 102 7.38 -5.13 9.14
N THR A 103 6.17 -5.27 8.64
CA THR A 103 5.08 -4.34 8.92
C THR A 103 3.79 -5.06 9.26
N MET A 104 3.00 -4.44 10.14
CA MET A 104 1.59 -4.79 10.35
C MET A 104 0.71 -3.81 9.59
N ALA A 105 -0.17 -4.30 8.73
CA ALA A 105 -1.24 -3.46 8.20
C ALA A 105 -2.23 -3.16 9.33
N ILE A 106 -2.58 -1.89 9.55
CA ILE A 106 -3.64 -1.50 10.49
C ILE A 106 -4.66 -0.70 9.71
N ILE A 107 -5.89 -1.21 9.66
CA ILE A 107 -7.00 -0.62 8.92
C ILE A 107 -8.30 -0.66 9.73
N GLY A 108 -9.31 0.03 9.22
CA GLY A 108 -10.64 0.02 9.81
C GLY A 108 -11.59 1.02 9.17
N SER A 109 -12.62 1.35 9.90
CA SER A 109 -13.66 2.27 9.45
C SER A 109 -13.13 3.69 9.29
N ARG A 110 -13.63 4.39 8.27
CA ARG A 110 -13.48 5.85 8.15
C ARG A 110 -14.18 6.62 9.26
N LYS A 111 -15.14 5.96 9.95
CA LYS A 111 -15.88 6.47 11.11
C LYS A 111 -15.37 5.85 12.42
N ALA A 112 -14.14 5.32 12.43
CA ALA A 112 -13.55 4.72 13.63
C ALA A 112 -13.63 5.68 14.82
N THR A 113 -13.89 5.12 16.00
CA THR A 113 -14.11 5.86 17.25
C THR A 113 -12.82 5.98 18.06
N SER A 114 -12.89 6.63 19.23
CA SER A 114 -11.77 6.64 20.19
C SER A 114 -11.32 5.24 20.59
N TYR A 115 -12.23 4.27 20.56
CA TYR A 115 -11.91 2.87 20.83
C TYR A 115 -10.82 2.32 19.88
N SER A 116 -10.95 2.55 18.58
CA SER A 116 -9.87 2.19 17.63
C SER A 116 -8.54 2.85 17.98
N LYS A 117 -8.58 4.14 18.34
CA LYS A 117 -7.37 4.89 18.73
C LYS A 117 -6.69 4.27 19.95
N GLU A 118 -7.47 3.92 20.95
CA GLU A 118 -6.98 3.31 22.20
C GLU A 118 -6.39 1.92 21.94
N CYS A 119 -7.11 1.06 21.19
CA CYS A 119 -6.61 -0.26 20.81
C CYS A 119 -5.30 -0.17 20.01
N ILE A 120 -5.23 0.72 19.01
CA ILE A 120 -4.02 0.90 18.20
C ILE A 120 -2.84 1.33 19.08
N ALA A 121 -3.06 2.33 19.95
CA ALA A 121 -2.02 2.84 20.84
C ALA A 121 -1.50 1.76 21.81
N GLN A 122 -2.38 0.87 22.29
CA GLN A 122 -2.02 -0.24 23.17
C GLN A 122 -1.02 -1.21 22.52
N PHE A 123 -1.07 -1.41 21.21
CA PHE A 123 -0.18 -2.34 20.51
C PHE A 123 1.14 -1.71 20.05
N MET A 124 1.28 -0.39 20.05
CA MET A 124 2.50 0.30 19.57
C MET A 124 3.78 -0.10 20.31
N PRO A 125 3.79 -0.30 21.66
CA PRO A 125 4.98 -0.76 22.36
C PRO A 125 5.57 -2.06 21.79
N TYR A 126 4.74 -3.04 21.44
CA TYR A 126 5.16 -4.27 20.79
C TYR A 126 5.89 -4.02 19.47
N PHE A 127 5.29 -3.21 18.58
CA PHE A 127 5.87 -2.92 17.28
C PHE A 127 7.19 -2.16 17.39
N LYS A 128 7.31 -1.26 18.36
CA LYS A 128 8.57 -0.58 18.67
C LYS A 128 9.65 -1.58 19.15
N GLU A 129 9.34 -2.41 20.14
CA GLU A 129 10.24 -3.42 20.69
C GLU A 129 10.72 -4.41 19.63
N GLN A 130 9.80 -4.91 18.78
CA GLN A 130 10.12 -5.87 17.74
C GLN A 130 10.69 -5.23 16.46
N ASN A 131 10.88 -3.90 16.44
CA ASN A 131 11.33 -3.12 15.28
C ASN A 131 10.44 -3.34 14.02
N TRP A 132 9.14 -3.51 14.21
CA TRP A 132 8.18 -3.57 13.14
C TRP A 132 7.71 -2.17 12.76
N GLY A 133 7.25 -2.02 11.52
CA GLY A 133 6.55 -0.83 11.06
C GLY A 133 5.03 -1.05 10.99
N ILE A 134 4.31 0.04 10.76
CA ILE A 134 2.88 0.04 10.47
C ILE A 134 2.68 0.39 8.99
N CYS A 135 1.81 -0.34 8.28
CA CYS A 135 1.39 -0.01 6.93
C CYS A 135 -0.09 0.36 6.94
N SER A 136 -0.46 1.46 6.30
CA SER A 136 -1.88 1.85 6.19
C SER A 136 -2.12 2.77 5.00
N GLY A 137 -3.40 3.14 4.78
CA GLY A 137 -3.82 3.84 3.57
C GLY A 137 -4.01 5.34 3.69
N MET A 138 -3.75 5.93 4.86
CA MET A 138 -3.92 7.37 5.08
C MET A 138 -5.36 7.89 4.87
N ALA A 139 -6.37 7.03 4.89
CA ALA A 139 -7.77 7.44 4.91
C ALA A 139 -8.14 8.07 6.26
N VAL A 140 -9.27 8.80 6.34
CA VAL A 140 -9.82 9.25 7.63
C VAL A 140 -10.12 8.05 8.54
N GLY A 141 -10.17 8.26 9.85
CA GLY A 141 -10.50 7.22 10.82
C GLY A 141 -9.32 6.33 11.16
N ALA A 142 -9.49 5.02 11.11
CA ALA A 142 -8.51 4.05 11.60
C ALA A 142 -7.12 4.19 10.96
N ASP A 143 -7.04 4.45 9.64
CA ASP A 143 -5.76 4.62 8.94
C ASP A 143 -4.99 5.84 9.48
N THR A 144 -5.66 6.98 9.64
CA THR A 144 -5.07 8.18 10.25
C THR A 144 -4.62 7.91 11.67
N MET A 145 -5.44 7.24 12.48
CA MET A 145 -5.11 6.87 13.87
C MET A 145 -3.89 5.95 13.93
N ALA A 146 -3.75 5.01 12.99
CA ALA A 146 -2.61 4.11 12.91
C ALA A 146 -1.30 4.88 12.65
N HIS A 147 -1.29 5.80 11.68
CA HIS A 147 -0.12 6.63 11.41
C HIS A 147 0.22 7.57 12.56
N GLU A 148 -0.78 8.25 13.16
CA GLU A 148 -0.56 9.14 14.31
C GLU A 148 -0.05 8.40 15.54
N ALA A 149 -0.57 7.19 15.81
CA ALA A 149 -0.07 6.35 16.90
C ALA A 149 1.38 5.92 16.65
N ALA A 150 1.71 5.51 15.41
CA ALA A 150 3.07 5.17 15.02
C ALA A 150 4.04 6.34 15.26
N LEU A 151 3.67 7.56 14.82
CA LEU A 151 4.44 8.77 15.01
C LEU A 151 4.64 9.11 16.50
N SER A 152 3.60 8.94 17.33
CA SER A 152 3.68 9.29 18.76
C SER A 152 4.46 8.29 19.61
N HIS A 153 4.70 7.07 19.08
CA HIS A 153 5.43 6.01 19.76
C HIS A 153 6.80 5.69 19.11
N ASP A 154 7.25 6.53 18.17
CA ASP A 154 8.50 6.32 17.39
C ASP A 154 8.52 4.96 16.66
N VAL A 155 7.37 4.53 16.15
CA VAL A 155 7.23 3.34 15.31
C VAL A 155 7.29 3.77 13.84
N SER A 156 8.07 3.06 13.04
CA SER A 156 8.14 3.33 11.60
C SER A 156 6.78 3.13 10.93
N THR A 157 6.44 3.97 9.94
CA THR A 157 5.17 3.78 9.23
C THR A 157 5.30 4.02 7.73
N VAL A 158 4.53 3.27 6.95
CA VAL A 158 4.45 3.34 5.50
C VAL A 158 3.01 3.67 5.10
N ALA A 159 2.82 4.81 4.46
CA ALA A 159 1.52 5.21 3.93
C ALA A 159 1.42 4.86 2.45
N VAL A 160 0.39 4.13 2.06
CA VAL A 160 0.10 3.82 0.66
C VAL A 160 -1.03 4.71 0.17
N LEU A 161 -0.81 5.49 -0.89
CA LEU A 161 -1.80 6.40 -1.44
C LEU A 161 -2.58 5.75 -2.58
N GLY A 162 -3.85 6.15 -2.74
CA GLY A 162 -4.69 5.82 -3.88
C GLY A 162 -4.72 6.92 -4.96
N SER A 163 -3.71 7.80 -4.99
CA SER A 163 -3.60 8.93 -5.94
C SER A 163 -2.15 9.34 -6.09
N GLY A 164 -1.83 10.17 -7.08
CA GLY A 164 -0.51 10.80 -7.19
C GLY A 164 -0.25 11.81 -6.07
N PHE A 165 1.02 12.11 -5.79
CA PHE A 165 1.45 12.96 -4.67
C PHE A 165 0.95 14.42 -4.75
N GLN A 166 0.49 14.89 -5.91
CA GLN A 166 -0.11 16.21 -6.05
C GLN A 166 -1.54 16.27 -5.49
N PHE A 167 -2.18 15.13 -5.29
CA PHE A 167 -3.58 15.01 -4.87
C PHE A 167 -3.71 14.23 -3.56
N ILE A 168 -3.38 14.88 -2.46
CA ILE A 168 -3.50 14.25 -1.13
C ILE A 168 -4.96 14.18 -0.71
N TYR A 169 -5.40 12.95 -0.40
CA TYR A 169 -6.75 12.66 0.07
C TYR A 169 -6.76 11.81 1.34
N PRO A 170 -7.55 12.18 2.36
CA PRO A 170 -8.36 13.38 2.42
C PRO A 170 -7.49 14.64 2.59
N PRO A 171 -7.99 15.84 2.21
CA PRO A 171 -7.22 17.09 2.37
C PRO A 171 -6.84 17.39 3.82
N SER A 172 -7.64 16.94 4.78
CA SER A 172 -7.35 17.04 6.23
C SER A 172 -6.03 16.38 6.64
N ASN A 173 -5.58 15.36 5.90
CA ASN A 173 -4.37 14.60 6.19
C ASN A 173 -3.09 15.20 5.53
N ARG A 174 -3.17 16.41 4.96
CA ARG A 174 -1.98 17.03 4.35
C ARG A 174 -0.82 17.21 5.34
N LYS A 175 -1.11 17.66 6.56
CA LYS A 175 -0.07 17.78 7.61
C LYS A 175 0.51 16.44 8.01
N LEU A 176 -0.31 15.40 8.08
CA LEU A 176 0.15 14.04 8.33
C LEU A 176 1.05 13.56 7.19
N PHE A 177 0.64 13.76 5.94
CA PHE A 177 1.46 13.43 4.77
C PHE A 177 2.86 14.08 4.84
N GLU A 178 2.94 15.38 5.15
CA GLU A 178 4.20 16.11 5.26
C GLU A 178 5.11 15.53 6.36
N ARG A 179 4.53 15.18 7.53
CA ARG A 179 5.27 14.49 8.61
C ARG A 179 5.79 13.12 8.17
N LEU A 180 4.97 12.36 7.44
CA LEU A 180 5.34 11.04 6.95
C LEU A 180 6.45 11.11 5.89
N VAL A 181 6.39 12.06 4.98
CA VAL A 181 7.45 12.28 3.97
C VAL A 181 8.79 12.64 4.63
N ASN A 182 8.78 13.42 5.70
CA ASN A 182 10.00 13.89 6.35
C ASN A 182 10.68 12.83 7.24
N HIS A 183 9.91 11.91 7.82
CA HIS A 183 10.44 11.00 8.85
C HIS A 183 10.16 9.51 8.58
N HIS A 184 9.31 9.22 7.61
CA HIS A 184 8.84 7.87 7.32
C HIS A 184 8.77 7.63 5.80
N LEU A 185 7.79 6.87 5.33
CA LEU A 185 7.67 6.55 3.91
C LEU A 185 6.23 6.73 3.43
N VAL A 186 6.09 7.39 2.29
CA VAL A 186 4.83 7.47 1.55
C VAL A 186 5.05 6.89 0.16
N ILE A 187 4.17 6.00 -0.26
CA ILE A 187 4.25 5.34 -1.57
C ILE A 187 2.94 5.50 -2.34
N SER A 188 3.05 5.47 -3.65
CA SER A 188 1.91 5.41 -4.58
C SER A 188 2.26 4.57 -5.80
N GLU A 189 1.29 3.82 -6.31
CA GLU A 189 1.38 3.20 -7.63
C GLU A 189 1.17 4.21 -8.76
N TYR A 190 0.62 5.38 -8.46
CA TYR A 190 0.20 6.35 -9.45
C TYR A 190 1.24 7.45 -9.67
N PRO A 191 1.50 7.87 -10.93
CA PRO A 191 2.32 9.04 -11.23
C PRO A 191 1.87 10.27 -10.41
N PRO A 192 2.79 11.19 -10.07
CA PRO A 192 2.50 12.32 -9.17
C PRO A 192 1.30 13.17 -9.54
N HIS A 193 1.04 13.30 -10.85
CA HIS A 193 -0.05 14.10 -11.41
C HIS A 193 -1.39 13.34 -11.56
N THR A 194 -1.47 12.08 -11.14
CA THR A 194 -2.69 11.29 -11.25
C THR A 194 -3.73 11.76 -10.24
N ALA A 195 -4.86 12.23 -10.74
CA ALA A 195 -5.98 12.68 -9.92
C ALA A 195 -6.68 11.53 -9.18
N ILE A 196 -7.47 11.89 -8.18
CA ILE A 196 -8.22 10.96 -7.34
C ILE A 196 -9.34 10.28 -8.13
N SER A 197 -9.44 8.94 -7.99
CA SER A 197 -10.56 8.16 -8.50
C SER A 197 -10.94 7.06 -7.50
N LEU A 198 -12.25 6.77 -7.38
CA LEU A 198 -12.76 5.84 -6.36
C LEU A 198 -12.18 4.42 -6.48
N HIS A 199 -12.03 3.91 -7.71
CA HIS A 199 -11.48 2.58 -7.93
C HIS A 199 -10.03 2.44 -7.48
N GLN A 200 -9.25 3.54 -7.48
CA GLN A 200 -7.85 3.54 -7.06
C GLN A 200 -7.68 3.22 -5.57
N PHE A 201 -8.64 3.60 -4.73
CA PHE A 201 -8.59 3.28 -3.30
C PHE A 201 -8.74 1.78 -3.03
N ILE A 202 -9.58 1.10 -3.81
CA ILE A 202 -9.75 -0.36 -3.72
C ILE A 202 -8.50 -1.05 -4.28
N ALA A 203 -8.04 -0.62 -5.47
CA ALA A 203 -6.84 -1.17 -6.09
C ALA A 203 -5.60 -1.02 -5.20
N ARG A 204 -5.45 0.12 -4.52
CA ARG A 204 -4.36 0.40 -3.58
C ARG A 204 -4.30 -0.60 -2.42
N ASN A 205 -5.44 -1.10 -1.94
CA ASN A 205 -5.51 -1.94 -0.75
C ASN A 205 -4.69 -3.24 -0.91
N ARG A 206 -4.56 -3.79 -2.14
CA ARG A 206 -3.69 -4.94 -2.40
C ARG A 206 -2.22 -4.66 -2.08
N ILE A 207 -1.78 -3.40 -2.27
CA ILE A 207 -0.40 -3.00 -1.96
C ILE A 207 -0.17 -2.94 -0.46
N ILE A 208 -1.15 -2.45 0.33
CA ILE A 208 -1.09 -2.49 1.80
C ILE A 208 -0.94 -3.93 2.28
N SER A 209 -1.80 -4.84 1.77
CA SER A 209 -1.76 -6.26 2.11
C SER A 209 -0.42 -6.91 1.74
N ALA A 210 0.09 -6.65 0.53
CA ALA A 210 1.33 -7.25 0.05
C ALA A 210 2.56 -6.78 0.84
N LEU A 211 2.63 -5.51 1.21
CA LEU A 211 3.75 -4.97 1.98
C LEU A 211 3.76 -5.41 3.44
N SER A 212 2.67 -5.97 3.94
CA SER A 212 2.51 -6.31 5.36
C SER A 212 2.67 -7.80 5.63
N ASP A 213 3.12 -8.13 6.83
CA ASP A 213 3.28 -9.50 7.32
C ASP A 213 1.99 -10.04 7.96
N GLY A 214 1.05 -9.15 8.31
CA GLY A 214 -0.26 -9.45 8.84
C GLY A 214 -1.17 -8.23 8.77
N LEU A 215 -2.45 -8.42 9.04
CA LEU A 215 -3.48 -7.39 8.97
C LEU A 215 -4.24 -7.30 10.30
N LEU A 216 -4.26 -6.13 10.91
CA LEU A 216 -5.11 -5.80 12.06
C LEU A 216 -6.30 -4.95 11.62
N VAL A 217 -7.51 -5.44 11.88
CA VAL A 217 -8.77 -4.71 11.69
C VAL A 217 -9.29 -4.27 13.05
N THR A 218 -9.49 -2.96 13.25
CA THR A 218 -9.98 -2.42 14.53
C THR A 218 -11.50 -2.33 14.58
N GLU A 219 -12.09 -1.37 13.90
CA GLU A 219 -13.52 -1.17 13.75
C GLU A 219 -13.92 -1.19 12.29
N ALA A 220 -14.97 -1.92 11.94
CA ALA A 220 -15.48 -1.97 10.57
C ALA A 220 -16.94 -2.43 10.53
N GLU A 221 -17.71 -1.89 9.60
CA GLU A 221 -19.01 -2.49 9.23
C GLU A 221 -18.73 -3.76 8.39
N LYS A 222 -19.64 -4.76 8.49
CA LYS A 222 -19.52 -6.02 7.75
C LYS A 222 -19.46 -5.84 6.23
N LYS A 223 -20.15 -4.80 5.71
CA LYS A 223 -20.12 -4.42 4.29
C LYS A 223 -19.40 -3.08 4.15
N SER A 224 -18.07 -3.11 4.09
CA SER A 224 -17.25 -1.89 3.99
C SER A 224 -16.03 -2.10 3.09
N GLY A 225 -15.40 -1.02 2.65
CA GLY A 225 -14.15 -1.07 1.90
C GLY A 225 -12.98 -1.71 2.66
N THR A 226 -13.08 -1.82 3.99
CA THR A 226 -12.11 -2.54 4.83
C THR A 226 -12.05 -4.01 4.44
N MET A 227 -13.18 -4.63 4.08
CA MET A 227 -13.24 -6.05 3.74
C MET A 227 -12.45 -6.39 2.46
N SER A 228 -12.33 -5.47 1.50
CA SER A 228 -11.47 -5.71 0.33
C SER A 228 -9.98 -5.89 0.70
N THR A 229 -9.50 -5.18 1.72
CA THR A 229 -8.12 -5.38 2.22
C THR A 229 -7.98 -6.72 2.95
N VAL A 230 -9.03 -7.14 3.67
CA VAL A 230 -9.06 -8.48 4.29
C VAL A 230 -8.97 -9.57 3.23
N GLU A 231 -9.77 -9.47 2.16
CA GLU A 231 -9.74 -10.42 1.04
C GLU A 231 -8.34 -10.50 0.42
N PHE A 232 -7.72 -9.37 0.06
CA PHE A 232 -6.36 -9.35 -0.46
C PHE A 232 -5.32 -9.93 0.51
N SER A 233 -5.49 -9.74 1.82
CA SER A 233 -4.57 -10.30 2.82
C SER A 233 -4.72 -11.81 2.92
N LEU A 234 -5.94 -12.33 2.88
CA LEU A 234 -6.22 -13.77 2.88
C LEU A 234 -5.71 -14.46 1.61
N ASP A 235 -5.90 -13.84 0.43
CA ASP A 235 -5.40 -14.33 -0.86
C ASP A 235 -3.86 -14.45 -0.86
N LEU A 236 -3.18 -13.59 -0.10
CA LEU A 236 -1.73 -13.62 0.10
C LEU A 236 -1.29 -14.52 1.27
N GLY A 237 -2.23 -15.27 1.89
CA GLY A 237 -1.93 -16.16 3.03
C GLY A 237 -1.51 -15.42 4.30
N LYS A 238 -1.92 -14.13 4.46
CA LYS A 238 -1.57 -13.34 5.64
C LYS A 238 -2.54 -13.61 6.79
N GLU A 239 -2.00 -13.64 8.01
CA GLU A 239 -2.84 -13.69 9.22
C GLU A 239 -3.65 -12.41 9.36
N VAL A 240 -4.94 -12.61 9.69
CA VAL A 240 -5.87 -11.51 9.96
C VAL A 240 -6.17 -11.48 11.45
N PHE A 241 -5.94 -10.33 12.05
CA PHE A 241 -6.18 -10.04 13.45
C PHE A 241 -7.33 -9.04 13.59
N THR A 242 -8.05 -9.12 14.68
CA THR A 242 -9.06 -8.11 14.99
C THR A 242 -9.23 -7.95 16.50
N VAL A 243 -9.67 -6.74 16.92
CA VAL A 243 -9.99 -6.46 18.31
C VAL A 243 -11.45 -6.79 18.60
N PRO A 244 -11.78 -7.23 19.82
CA PRO A 244 -13.19 -7.42 20.22
C PRO A 244 -13.87 -6.05 20.31
N GLY A 245 -15.18 -6.02 20.19
CA GLY A 245 -15.97 -4.79 20.35
C GLY A 245 -17.32 -5.07 20.99
N ARG A 246 -18.06 -3.99 21.29
CA ARG A 246 -19.40 -4.13 21.86
C ARG A 246 -20.34 -4.80 20.85
N ILE A 247 -21.20 -5.70 21.33
CA ILE A 247 -22.15 -6.44 20.47
C ILE A 247 -23.24 -5.54 19.85
N ASP A 248 -23.50 -4.39 20.46
CA ASP A 248 -24.48 -3.40 20.01
C ASP A 248 -23.87 -2.30 19.11
N SER A 249 -22.56 -2.34 18.85
CA SER A 249 -21.89 -1.39 17.95
C SER A 249 -21.92 -1.86 16.50
N PRO A 250 -22.46 -1.07 15.56
CA PRO A 250 -22.39 -1.40 14.13
C PRO A 250 -20.94 -1.58 13.62
N LEU A 251 -19.99 -0.86 14.22
CA LEU A 251 -18.57 -0.92 13.84
C LEU A 251 -17.85 -2.17 14.37
N SER A 252 -18.47 -2.92 15.29
CA SER A 252 -17.97 -4.23 15.73
C SER A 252 -18.46 -5.37 14.84
N ALA A 253 -19.44 -5.13 13.96
CA ALA A 253 -20.03 -6.18 13.13
C ALA A 253 -19.02 -6.81 12.18
N GLY A 254 -18.08 -6.03 11.62
CA GLY A 254 -16.97 -6.54 10.82
C GLY A 254 -15.99 -7.39 11.63
N PRO A 255 -15.39 -6.86 12.71
CA PRO A 255 -14.58 -7.62 13.65
C PRO A 255 -15.21 -8.93 14.12
N HIS A 256 -16.46 -8.91 14.58
CA HIS A 256 -17.16 -10.12 15.02
C HIS A 256 -17.34 -11.16 13.89
N PHE A 257 -17.66 -10.68 12.69
CA PHE A 257 -17.73 -11.55 11.53
C PHE A 257 -16.36 -12.20 11.22
N LEU A 258 -15.28 -11.41 11.25
CA LEU A 258 -13.93 -11.94 11.01
C LEU A 258 -13.52 -12.98 12.07
N LEU A 259 -13.82 -12.76 13.35
CA LEU A 259 -13.59 -13.75 14.40
C LEU A 259 -14.34 -15.06 14.14
N GLN A 260 -15.59 -14.99 13.68
CA GLN A 260 -16.37 -16.19 13.31
C GLN A 260 -15.78 -16.91 12.10
N GLN A 261 -15.02 -16.22 11.23
CA GLN A 261 -14.34 -16.80 10.08
C GLN A 261 -12.91 -17.28 10.40
N GLY A 262 -12.48 -17.19 11.66
CA GLY A 262 -11.17 -17.69 12.10
C GLY A 262 -10.07 -16.63 12.20
N ALA A 263 -10.39 -15.34 12.10
CA ALA A 263 -9.42 -14.30 12.41
C ALA A 263 -8.95 -14.39 13.87
N GLN A 264 -7.69 -14.03 14.12
CA GLN A 264 -7.11 -14.06 15.45
C GLN A 264 -7.63 -12.90 16.31
N LEU A 265 -8.06 -13.22 17.53
CA LEU A 265 -8.45 -12.20 18.50
C LEU A 265 -7.21 -11.55 19.11
N LEU A 266 -7.16 -10.21 19.07
CA LEU A 266 -6.20 -9.42 19.85
C LEU A 266 -6.96 -8.61 20.92
N HIS A 267 -6.73 -8.92 22.18
CA HIS A 267 -7.27 -8.18 23.31
C HIS A 267 -6.17 -7.64 24.24
N SER A 268 -4.94 -8.08 24.04
CA SER A 268 -3.78 -7.64 24.81
C SER A 268 -2.49 -7.65 23.97
N ILE A 269 -1.43 -7.05 24.48
CA ILE A 269 -0.10 -7.05 23.84
C ILE A 269 0.53 -8.45 23.89
N GLU A 270 0.19 -9.24 24.89
CA GLU A 270 0.65 -10.61 25.10
C GLU A 270 0.20 -11.53 23.95
N ASP A 271 -0.96 -11.27 23.36
CA ASP A 271 -1.44 -12.02 22.20
C ASP A 271 -0.48 -11.84 21.00
N LEU A 272 0.00 -10.63 20.78
CA LEU A 272 0.99 -10.35 19.74
C LEU A 272 2.31 -11.10 20.00
N HIS A 273 2.78 -11.10 21.26
CA HIS A 273 3.97 -11.86 21.65
C HIS A 273 3.79 -13.36 21.42
N HIS A 274 2.64 -13.91 21.79
CA HIS A 274 2.35 -15.32 21.64
C HIS A 274 2.22 -15.73 20.16
N ILE A 275 1.42 -15.02 19.38
CA ILE A 275 1.10 -15.41 18.00
C ILE A 275 2.27 -15.12 17.05
N LEU A 276 2.79 -13.89 17.06
CA LEU A 276 3.86 -13.49 16.15
C LEU A 276 5.25 -13.90 16.64
N GLY A 277 5.44 -14.09 17.96
CA GLY A 277 6.66 -14.63 18.54
C GLY A 277 6.89 -16.11 18.24
N ALA A 278 5.81 -16.90 18.20
CA ALA A 278 5.88 -18.33 17.86
C ALA A 278 6.31 -18.56 16.40
N GLN A 279 5.95 -17.66 15.47
CA GLN A 279 6.36 -17.75 14.06
C GLN A 279 7.88 -17.63 13.85
N LYS A 280 8.63 -16.97 14.77
CA LYS A 280 10.11 -16.92 14.70
C LYS A 280 10.78 -18.28 14.84
N ASN A 281 10.12 -19.26 15.45
CA ASN A 281 10.69 -20.60 15.70
C ASN A 281 10.50 -21.60 14.55
N PHE A 282 9.70 -21.27 13.54
CA PHE A 282 9.42 -22.14 12.38
C PHE A 282 10.19 -21.76 11.11
N VAL A 283 10.88 -20.63 11.09
CA VAL A 283 11.76 -20.22 9.98
C VAL A 283 13.21 -20.44 10.40
N ARG A 284 13.67 -21.68 10.29
CA ARG A 284 15.09 -22.04 10.28
C ARG A 284 15.41 -22.86 9.05
#